data_0165ed8f9938b8aa6a9e690245b9c168
#
_entry.id   0165ed8f9938b8aa6a9e690245b9c168
#
_cell.length_a   1.000
_cell.length_b   1.000
_cell.length_c   1.000
_cell.angle_alpha   90.00
_cell.angle_beta   90.00
_cell.angle_gamma   90.00
#
_symmetry.space_group_name_H-M   'P 1'
#
loop_
_entity.id
_entity.type
_entity.pdbx_description
1 polymer ?
#
loop_
_entity_poly.entity_id
_entity_poly.type
_entity_poly.pdbx_seq_one_letter_code
_entity_poly.pdbx_strand_id
1 'polypeptide(L)'
;MTKEQGLAHTCPEQLMGCFLDIGELLLTSGAEVLRVEDTITRLCKAYGFTRADVFTITSSIVLTVHSPDGNIFTQTRRILAQNINLERVALVNSLSRKLCANPLPAENIQQEIENIRSKKGRRPIVQCLCYAVISAVFAVFFGGTFSDAIAALFSGTVIYLSLNFCKKMRLNSILQHMLVSALAAFVIVLLVRIGIGNDPAHIIIGNIMLLIPGIAFTSSLRDLINGDTISGLLGFAEAILKAMAIAIGSAVVLMQMGG
;
A
#
# COMPACT_ATOMS: atom_id res chain seq x y z
N MET A 1 -18.05 30.26 23.18
CA MET A 1 -18.62 28.92 22.90
C MET A 1 -17.63 27.89 23.38
N THR A 2 -17.94 27.23 24.47
CA THR A 2 -17.09 26.23 25.11
C THR A 2 -16.95 24.98 24.21
N LYS A 3 -15.74 24.37 24.17
CA LYS A 3 -15.39 23.16 23.37
C LYS A 3 -16.39 22.00 23.55
N GLU A 4 -17.08 21.91 24.66
CA GLU A 4 -18.09 20.90 24.99
C GLU A 4 -19.41 21.06 24.23
N GLN A 5 -19.79 22.26 23.80
CA GLN A 5 -21.04 22.50 23.07
C GLN A 5 -20.97 22.05 21.60
N GLY A 6 -19.78 22.00 20.99
CA GLY A 6 -19.60 21.54 19.60
C GLY A 6 -19.64 20.01 19.45
N LEU A 7 -19.31 19.26 20.49
CA LEU A 7 -19.36 17.77 20.51
C LEU A 7 -20.78 17.25 20.77
N ALA A 8 -21.60 17.99 21.53
CA ALA A 8 -22.95 17.58 21.92
C ALA A 8 -23.96 17.53 20.75
N HIS A 9 -23.65 18.09 19.60
CA HIS A 9 -24.53 18.12 18.42
C HIS A 9 -24.05 17.23 17.26
N THR A 10 -22.95 16.49 17.42
CA THR A 10 -22.49 15.62 16.32
C THR A 10 -23.20 14.28 16.39
N CYS A 11 -23.95 13.96 15.33
CA CYS A 11 -24.64 12.68 15.22
C CYS A 11 -23.62 11.50 15.30
N PRO A 12 -23.87 10.47 16.15
CA PRO A 12 -22.98 9.32 16.26
C PRO A 12 -22.65 8.67 14.92
N GLU A 13 -23.61 8.63 14.01
CA GLU A 13 -23.43 8.07 12.65
C GLU A 13 -22.40 8.84 11.81
N GLN A 14 -22.36 10.18 11.95
CA GLN A 14 -21.36 11.01 11.25
C GLN A 14 -19.95 10.77 11.80
N LEU A 15 -19.80 10.66 13.11
CA LEU A 15 -18.50 10.34 13.75
C LEU A 15 -18.02 8.96 13.31
N MET A 16 -18.90 7.95 13.29
CA MET A 16 -18.56 6.61 12.81
C MET A 16 -18.11 6.65 11.34
N GLY A 17 -18.79 7.45 10.49
CA GLY A 17 -18.37 7.67 9.11
C GLY A 17 -16.94 8.17 9.02
N CYS A 18 -16.57 9.19 9.82
CA CYS A 18 -15.22 9.73 9.88
C CYS A 18 -14.18 8.69 10.38
N PHE A 19 -14.52 7.89 11.39
CA PHE A 19 -13.62 6.88 11.92
C PHE A 19 -13.39 5.75 10.91
N LEU A 20 -14.43 5.37 10.17
CA LEU A 20 -14.32 4.42 9.06
C LEU A 20 -13.49 4.99 7.90
N ASP A 21 -13.60 6.29 7.61
CA ASP A 21 -12.76 6.94 6.61
C ASP A 21 -11.27 6.96 7.01
N ILE A 22 -10.98 7.18 8.30
CA ILE A 22 -9.63 7.05 8.87
C ILE A 22 -9.13 5.61 8.73
N GLY A 23 -9.96 4.64 9.11
CA GLY A 23 -9.65 3.21 8.97
C GLY A 23 -9.41 2.80 7.52
N GLU A 24 -10.25 3.25 6.59
CA GLU A 24 -10.11 3.04 5.16
C GLU A 24 -8.76 3.60 4.64
N LEU A 25 -8.42 4.83 5.02
CA LEU A 25 -7.14 5.43 4.63
C LEU A 25 -5.93 4.66 5.15
N LEU A 26 -5.98 4.15 6.38
CA LEU A 26 -4.94 3.30 6.95
C LEU A 26 -4.82 1.99 6.18
N LEU A 27 -5.92 1.26 6.02
CA LEU A 27 -5.94 -0.06 5.39
C LEU A 27 -5.54 0.02 3.91
N THR A 28 -6.10 0.97 3.16
CA THR A 28 -5.76 1.18 1.75
C THR A 28 -4.32 1.63 1.55
N SER A 29 -3.69 2.23 2.56
CA SER A 29 -2.29 2.68 2.52
C SER A 29 -1.29 1.64 3.02
N GLY A 30 -1.74 0.43 3.40
CA GLY A 30 -0.90 -0.70 3.78
C GLY A 30 -0.59 -0.78 5.27
N ALA A 31 -1.44 -0.20 6.13
CA ALA A 31 -1.39 -0.45 7.56
C ALA A 31 -1.90 -1.86 7.88
N GLU A 32 -1.39 -2.44 8.95
CA GLU A 32 -1.80 -3.74 9.50
C GLU A 32 -3.24 -3.69 10.03
N VAL A 33 -3.96 -4.79 9.93
CA VAL A 33 -5.37 -4.91 10.39
C VAL A 33 -5.49 -4.51 11.86
N LEU A 34 -4.66 -5.07 12.73
CA LEU A 34 -4.67 -4.78 14.15
C LEU A 34 -4.48 -3.27 14.45
N ARG A 35 -3.65 -2.59 13.67
CA ARG A 35 -3.44 -1.15 13.80
C ARG A 35 -4.69 -0.34 13.42
N VAL A 36 -5.41 -0.78 12.40
CA VAL A 36 -6.66 -0.14 11.97
C VAL A 36 -7.70 -0.27 13.08
N GLU A 37 -7.88 -1.47 13.63
CA GLU A 37 -8.83 -1.76 14.70
C GLU A 37 -8.50 -1.00 16.00
N ASP A 38 -7.23 -1.01 16.43
CA ASP A 38 -6.77 -0.25 17.60
C ASP A 38 -7.01 1.26 17.41
N THR A 39 -6.73 1.80 16.22
CA THR A 39 -6.94 3.21 15.93
C THR A 39 -8.42 3.59 16.01
N ILE A 40 -9.31 2.82 15.39
CA ILE A 40 -10.76 3.08 15.43
C ILE A 40 -11.29 2.94 16.85
N THR A 41 -10.89 1.90 17.57
CA THR A 41 -11.29 1.67 18.97
C THR A 41 -10.90 2.82 19.88
N ARG A 42 -9.66 3.35 19.75
CA ARG A 42 -9.19 4.51 20.52
C ARG A 42 -9.96 5.78 20.19
N LEU A 43 -10.29 6.01 18.93
CA LEU A 43 -11.11 7.13 18.49
C LEU A 43 -12.51 7.04 19.13
N CYS A 44 -13.17 5.90 19.02
CA CYS A 44 -14.49 5.68 19.64
C CYS A 44 -14.46 5.97 21.14
N LYS A 45 -13.44 5.46 21.86
CA LYS A 45 -13.26 5.72 23.29
C LYS A 45 -13.05 7.21 23.60
N ALA A 46 -12.23 7.89 22.80
CA ALA A 46 -11.94 9.32 22.98
C ALA A 46 -13.17 10.22 22.75
N TYR A 47 -14.11 9.74 21.94
CA TYR A 47 -15.38 10.42 21.64
C TYR A 47 -16.55 9.98 22.52
N GLY A 48 -16.29 9.19 23.58
CA GLY A 48 -17.28 8.87 24.60
C GLY A 48 -18.18 7.69 24.30
N PHE A 49 -17.92 6.90 23.28
CA PHE A 49 -18.61 5.64 23.08
C PHE A 49 -18.26 4.64 24.19
N THR A 50 -19.27 3.97 24.73
CA THR A 50 -19.09 3.04 25.87
C THR A 50 -18.44 1.73 25.45
N ARG A 51 -18.70 1.30 24.20
CA ARG A 51 -18.13 0.10 23.59
C ARG A 51 -17.97 0.30 22.09
N ALA A 52 -16.91 -0.25 21.52
CA ALA A 52 -16.68 -0.30 20.09
C ALA A 52 -16.15 -1.69 19.72
N ASP A 53 -16.88 -2.38 18.86
CA ASP A 53 -16.50 -3.65 18.29
C ASP A 53 -16.11 -3.39 16.83
N VAL A 54 -14.84 -3.59 16.50
CA VAL A 54 -14.27 -3.37 15.17
C VAL A 54 -13.85 -4.70 14.59
N PHE A 55 -14.32 -5.00 13.39
CA PHE A 55 -13.88 -6.17 12.62
C PHE A 55 -13.38 -5.73 11.27
N THR A 56 -12.13 -6.03 10.99
CA THR A 56 -11.45 -5.60 9.77
C THR A 56 -10.88 -6.79 9.01
N ILE A 57 -11.17 -6.83 7.71
CA ILE A 57 -10.50 -7.70 6.75
C ILE A 57 -9.95 -6.84 5.61
N THR A 58 -9.11 -7.42 4.75
CA THR A 58 -8.48 -6.69 3.63
C THR A 58 -9.46 -5.98 2.70
N SER A 59 -10.73 -6.41 2.65
CA SER A 59 -11.78 -5.91 1.76
C SER A 59 -12.92 -5.16 2.45
N SER A 60 -12.96 -5.12 3.79
CA SER A 60 -14.06 -4.49 4.53
C SER A 60 -13.69 -4.15 5.96
N ILE A 61 -14.31 -3.10 6.50
CA ILE A 61 -14.28 -2.72 7.91
C ILE A 61 -15.73 -2.65 8.39
N VAL A 62 -16.04 -3.34 9.48
CA VAL A 62 -17.32 -3.28 10.18
C VAL A 62 -17.09 -2.65 11.54
N LEU A 63 -17.84 -1.62 11.87
CA LEU A 63 -17.77 -0.91 13.14
C LEU A 63 -19.16 -0.93 13.80
N THR A 64 -19.22 -1.49 15.00
CA THR A 64 -20.40 -1.41 15.87
C THR A 64 -20.03 -0.64 17.13
N VAL A 65 -20.79 0.40 17.45
CA VAL A 65 -20.57 1.21 18.66
C VAL A 65 -21.80 1.26 19.52
N HIS A 66 -21.60 1.34 20.82
CA HIS A 66 -22.62 1.59 21.83
C HIS A 66 -22.49 3.03 22.32
N SER A 67 -23.56 3.81 22.12
CA SER A 67 -23.66 5.17 22.65
C SER A 67 -23.95 5.15 24.15
N PRO A 68 -23.57 6.21 24.91
CA PRO A 68 -23.96 6.35 26.32
C PRO A 68 -25.47 6.28 26.56
N ASP A 69 -26.27 6.68 25.57
CA ASP A 69 -27.73 6.65 25.62
C ASP A 69 -28.33 5.24 25.43
N GLY A 70 -27.48 4.21 25.32
CA GLY A 70 -27.91 2.83 25.12
C GLY A 70 -28.21 2.44 23.66
N ASN A 71 -28.09 3.35 22.72
CA ASN A 71 -28.28 3.06 21.30
C ASN A 71 -27.09 2.33 20.72
N ILE A 72 -27.35 1.41 19.78
CA ILE A 72 -26.33 0.63 19.07
C ILE A 72 -26.36 1.04 17.61
N PHE A 73 -25.21 1.41 17.06
CA PHE A 73 -25.05 1.77 15.66
C PHE A 73 -24.02 0.86 15.00
N THR A 74 -24.32 0.39 13.78
CA THR A 74 -23.38 -0.39 12.97
C THR A 74 -23.24 0.22 11.59
N GLN A 75 -21.99 0.40 11.15
CA GLN A 75 -21.67 0.83 9.80
C GLN A 75 -20.58 -0.05 9.20
N THR A 76 -20.62 -0.22 7.88
CA THR A 76 -19.65 -1.00 7.12
C THR A 76 -18.99 -0.14 6.04
N ARG A 77 -17.68 -0.28 5.87
CA ARG A 77 -16.91 0.34 4.81
C ARG A 77 -16.29 -0.72 3.94
N ARG A 78 -16.63 -0.75 2.64
CA ARG A 78 -16.00 -1.63 1.67
C ARG A 78 -14.70 -1.03 1.16
N ILE A 79 -13.66 -1.86 1.06
CA ILE A 79 -12.34 -1.50 0.55
C ILE A 79 -12.18 -2.09 -0.86
N LEU A 80 -11.97 -1.24 -1.86
CA LEU A 80 -11.93 -1.67 -3.27
C LEU A 80 -10.51 -1.83 -3.83
N ALA A 81 -9.54 -1.10 -3.28
CA ALA A 81 -8.17 -1.13 -3.77
C ALA A 81 -7.19 -0.81 -2.64
N GLN A 82 -6.02 -1.41 -2.69
CA GLN A 82 -4.89 -1.09 -1.81
C GLN A 82 -3.76 -0.47 -2.62
N ASN A 83 -3.13 0.55 -2.06
CA ASN A 83 -1.97 1.19 -2.65
C ASN A 83 -1.03 1.64 -1.52
N ILE A 84 0.06 0.91 -1.33
CA ILE A 84 0.99 1.16 -0.22
C ILE A 84 1.51 2.60 -0.27
N ASN A 85 1.22 3.36 0.80
CA ASN A 85 1.67 4.72 0.98
C ASN A 85 1.98 4.99 2.47
N LEU A 86 3.21 4.72 2.88
CA LEU A 86 3.64 4.85 4.27
C LEU A 86 3.61 6.30 4.78
N GLU A 87 3.77 7.29 3.90
CA GLU A 87 3.60 8.71 4.26
C GLU A 87 2.16 8.99 4.68
N ARG A 88 1.19 8.45 3.94
CA ARG A 88 -0.24 8.58 4.29
C ARG A 88 -0.55 7.87 5.60
N VAL A 89 -0.01 6.68 5.83
CA VAL A 89 -0.13 5.97 7.13
C VAL A 89 0.39 6.84 8.27
N ALA A 90 1.55 7.48 8.11
CA ALA A 90 2.12 8.38 9.14
C ALA A 90 1.24 9.60 9.41
N LEU A 91 0.68 10.22 8.36
CA LEU A 91 -0.22 11.37 8.49
C LEU A 91 -1.52 10.99 9.22
N VAL A 92 -2.14 9.87 8.85
CA VAL A 92 -3.38 9.39 9.47
C VAL A 92 -3.14 9.01 10.92
N ASN A 93 -2.02 8.36 11.24
CA ASN A 93 -1.63 8.09 12.63
C ASN A 93 -1.41 9.37 13.45
N SER A 94 -0.86 10.42 12.82
CA SER A 94 -0.71 11.72 13.49
C SER A 94 -2.07 12.37 13.73
N LEU A 95 -2.97 12.31 12.75
CA LEU A 95 -4.34 12.80 12.88
C LEU A 95 -5.09 12.07 14.00
N SER A 96 -5.07 10.72 14.01
CA SER A 96 -5.77 9.94 15.03
C SER A 96 -5.31 10.26 16.44
N ARG A 97 -3.99 10.44 16.67
CA ARG A 97 -3.46 10.88 17.98
C ARG A 97 -3.92 12.29 18.36
N LYS A 98 -3.95 13.22 17.38
CA LYS A 98 -4.46 14.58 17.58
C LYS A 98 -5.94 14.56 18.00
N LEU A 99 -6.75 13.72 17.35
CA LEU A 99 -8.18 13.57 17.64
C LEU A 99 -8.43 12.91 19.00
N CYS A 100 -7.62 11.92 19.38
CA CYS A 100 -7.71 11.31 20.72
C CYS A 100 -7.35 12.28 21.84
N ALA A 101 -6.37 13.19 21.61
CA ALA A 101 -5.96 14.19 22.61
C ALA A 101 -6.91 15.39 22.65
N ASN A 102 -7.43 15.80 21.51
CA ASN A 102 -8.33 16.95 21.35
C ASN A 102 -9.42 16.60 20.34
N PRO A 103 -10.56 16.07 20.79
CA PRO A 103 -11.68 15.75 19.93
C PRO A 103 -12.17 16.96 19.13
N LEU A 104 -12.44 16.77 17.84
CA LEU A 104 -12.92 17.77 16.90
C LEU A 104 -14.32 17.38 16.40
N PRO A 105 -15.17 18.34 15.98
CA PRO A 105 -16.42 18.05 15.29
C PRO A 105 -16.21 17.25 14.00
N ALA A 106 -17.21 16.47 13.58
CA ALA A 106 -17.13 15.60 12.40
C ALA A 106 -16.73 16.34 11.11
N GLU A 107 -17.24 17.56 10.92
CA GLU A 107 -16.92 18.41 9.75
C GLU A 107 -15.42 18.71 9.67
N ASN A 108 -14.79 19.04 10.80
CA ASN A 108 -13.37 19.33 10.87
C ASN A 108 -12.52 18.07 10.66
N ILE A 109 -13.00 16.89 11.13
CA ILE A 109 -12.35 15.62 10.87
C ILE A 109 -12.37 15.31 9.38
N GLN A 110 -13.53 15.48 8.72
CA GLN A 110 -13.66 15.29 7.29
C GLN A 110 -12.72 16.19 6.48
N GLN A 111 -12.58 17.45 6.88
CA GLN A 111 -11.67 18.38 6.24
C GLN A 111 -10.20 17.93 6.36
N GLU A 112 -9.78 17.48 7.54
CA GLU A 112 -8.43 16.93 7.74
C GLU A 112 -8.20 15.63 6.94
N ILE A 113 -9.21 14.76 6.85
CA ILE A 113 -9.17 13.55 6.01
C ILE A 113 -8.99 13.93 4.54
N GLU A 114 -9.76 14.91 4.04
CA GLU A 114 -9.66 15.35 2.66
C GLU A 114 -8.32 16.02 2.35
N ASN A 115 -7.76 16.77 3.28
CA ASN A 115 -6.41 17.31 3.18
C ASN A 115 -5.36 16.20 3.02
N ILE A 116 -5.53 15.09 3.74
CA ILE A 116 -4.63 13.92 3.60
C ILE A 116 -4.86 13.20 2.27
N ARG A 117 -6.12 13.05 1.83
CA ARG A 117 -6.47 12.42 0.54
C ARG A 117 -5.93 13.21 -0.65
N SER A 118 -6.06 14.53 -0.61
CA SER A 118 -5.65 15.44 -1.70
C SER A 118 -4.15 15.70 -1.76
N LYS A 119 -3.39 15.27 -0.74
CA LYS A 119 -1.94 15.45 -0.71
C LYS A 119 -1.30 14.76 -1.91
N LYS A 120 -0.72 15.57 -2.79
CA LYS A 120 -0.02 15.09 -3.99
C LYS A 120 1.19 14.24 -3.58
N GLY A 121 1.32 13.08 -4.22
CA GLY A 121 2.52 12.25 -4.08
C GLY A 121 3.77 12.97 -4.58
N ARG A 122 4.94 12.32 -4.41
CA ARG A 122 6.23 12.86 -4.90
C ARG A 122 6.20 13.09 -6.40
N ARG A 123 7.01 14.05 -6.86
CA ARG A 123 7.14 14.39 -8.29
C ARG A 123 7.46 13.14 -9.11
N PRO A 124 6.82 12.94 -10.28
CA PRO A 124 7.04 11.74 -11.11
C PRO A 124 8.51 11.50 -11.47
N ILE A 125 9.26 12.56 -11.73
CA ILE A 125 10.70 12.50 -12.04
C ILE A 125 11.49 11.91 -10.87
N VAL A 126 11.19 12.31 -9.63
CA VAL A 126 11.87 11.77 -8.43
C VAL A 126 11.56 10.28 -8.27
N GLN A 127 10.31 9.87 -8.51
CA GLN A 127 9.94 8.46 -8.47
C GLN A 127 10.70 7.66 -9.54
N CYS A 128 10.76 8.16 -10.77
CA CYS A 128 11.49 7.53 -11.86
C CYS A 128 12.98 7.35 -11.52
N LEU A 129 13.63 8.40 -11.00
CA LEU A 129 15.02 8.34 -10.55
C LEU A 129 15.21 7.32 -9.41
N CYS A 130 14.29 7.26 -8.46
CA CYS A 130 14.35 6.24 -7.40
C CYS A 130 14.30 4.83 -7.97
N TYR A 131 13.40 4.55 -8.92
CA TYR A 131 13.32 3.23 -9.56
C TYR A 131 14.62 2.89 -10.29
N ALA A 132 15.17 3.82 -11.07
CA ALA A 132 16.42 3.64 -11.78
C ALA A 132 17.60 3.34 -10.83
N VAL A 133 17.79 4.19 -9.81
CA VAL A 133 18.89 4.04 -8.85
C VAL A 133 18.76 2.77 -8.02
N ILE A 134 17.56 2.44 -7.52
CA ILE A 134 17.34 1.23 -6.72
C ILE A 134 17.68 -0.01 -7.56
N SER A 135 17.22 -0.09 -8.81
CA SER A 135 17.55 -1.20 -9.71
C SER A 135 19.07 -1.36 -9.90
N ALA A 136 19.77 -0.25 -10.17
CA ALA A 136 21.23 -0.27 -10.35
C ALA A 136 21.97 -0.72 -9.08
N VAL A 137 21.58 -0.19 -7.92
CA VAL A 137 22.19 -0.55 -6.62
C VAL A 137 21.99 -2.02 -6.30
N PHE A 138 20.77 -2.56 -6.51
CA PHE A 138 20.52 -3.99 -6.27
C PHE A 138 21.25 -4.87 -7.29
N ALA A 139 21.40 -4.48 -8.55
CA ALA A 139 22.19 -5.23 -9.52
C ALA A 139 23.64 -5.40 -9.04
N VAL A 140 24.28 -4.32 -8.57
CA VAL A 140 25.63 -4.38 -8.00
C VAL A 140 25.66 -5.18 -6.70
N PHE A 141 24.68 -4.98 -5.81
CA PHE A 141 24.59 -5.69 -4.53
C PHE A 141 24.56 -7.22 -4.71
N PHE A 142 23.91 -7.70 -5.77
CA PHE A 142 23.86 -9.12 -6.10
C PHE A 142 25.05 -9.62 -6.96
N GLY A 143 26.11 -8.83 -7.11
CA GLY A 143 27.35 -9.25 -7.75
C GLY A 143 27.50 -8.77 -9.20
N GLY A 144 26.60 -7.94 -9.70
CA GLY A 144 26.73 -7.32 -11.05
C GLY A 144 27.87 -6.30 -11.13
N THR A 145 28.36 -6.13 -12.34
CA THR A 145 29.42 -5.15 -12.67
C THR A 145 28.87 -3.73 -12.79
N PHE A 146 29.74 -2.74 -12.95
CA PHE A 146 29.33 -1.37 -13.23
C PHE A 146 28.55 -1.24 -14.55
N SER A 147 28.87 -2.05 -15.56
CA SER A 147 28.12 -2.13 -16.82
C SER A 147 26.68 -2.66 -16.57
N ASP A 148 26.52 -3.68 -15.70
CA ASP A 148 25.22 -4.20 -15.32
C ASP A 148 24.40 -3.17 -14.55
N ALA A 149 25.04 -2.35 -13.73
CA ALA A 149 24.37 -1.24 -13.04
C ALA A 149 23.79 -0.21 -14.02
N ILE A 150 24.52 0.12 -15.09
CA ILE A 150 24.02 1.03 -16.14
C ILE A 150 22.82 0.41 -16.85
N ALA A 151 22.88 -0.86 -17.23
CA ALA A 151 21.75 -1.55 -17.84
C ALA A 151 20.54 -1.62 -16.90
N ALA A 152 20.78 -1.89 -15.59
CA ALA A 152 19.75 -1.89 -14.56
C ALA A 152 19.07 -0.52 -14.37
N LEU A 153 19.83 0.57 -14.45
CA LEU A 153 19.32 1.94 -14.39
C LEU A 153 18.31 2.21 -15.51
N PHE A 154 18.65 1.83 -16.76
CA PHE A 154 17.74 1.97 -17.89
C PHE A 154 16.49 1.09 -17.74
N SER A 155 16.66 -0.19 -17.41
CA SER A 155 15.54 -1.11 -17.25
C SER A 155 14.65 -0.76 -16.07
N GLY A 156 15.20 -0.23 -14.95
CA GLY A 156 14.43 0.31 -13.83
C GLY A 156 13.55 1.51 -14.23
N THR A 157 14.05 2.36 -15.14
CA THR A 157 13.25 3.44 -15.75
C THR A 157 12.09 2.88 -16.57
N VAL A 158 12.33 1.84 -17.35
CA VAL A 158 11.29 1.16 -18.15
C VAL A 158 10.23 0.54 -17.24
N ILE A 159 10.62 -0.07 -16.12
CA ILE A 159 9.67 -0.61 -15.11
C ILE A 159 8.76 0.51 -14.61
N TYR A 160 9.30 1.66 -14.22
CA TYR A 160 8.50 2.79 -13.72
C TYR A 160 7.47 3.26 -14.76
N LEU A 161 7.91 3.46 -16.01
CA LEU A 161 7.03 3.89 -17.10
C LEU A 161 5.94 2.85 -17.39
N SER A 162 6.29 1.59 -17.44
CA SER A 162 5.38 0.47 -17.70
C SER A 162 4.33 0.31 -16.60
N LEU A 163 4.74 0.43 -15.31
CA LEU A 163 3.82 0.42 -14.17
C LEU A 163 2.80 1.55 -14.25
N ASN A 164 3.23 2.76 -14.59
CA ASN A 164 2.33 3.90 -14.74
C ASN A 164 1.37 3.73 -15.92
N PHE A 165 1.85 3.17 -17.02
CA PHE A 165 1.02 2.87 -18.19
C PHE A 165 -0.05 1.81 -17.86
N CYS A 166 0.35 0.69 -17.23
CA CYS A 166 -0.58 -0.34 -16.81
C CYS A 166 -1.63 0.15 -15.79
N LYS A 167 -1.24 1.02 -14.85
CA LYS A 167 -2.19 1.68 -13.93
C LYS A 167 -3.24 2.50 -14.69
N LYS A 168 -2.85 3.23 -15.73
CA LYS A 168 -3.77 4.00 -16.57
C LYS A 168 -4.76 3.11 -17.30
N MET A 169 -4.34 1.92 -17.70
CA MET A 169 -5.19 0.90 -18.34
C MET A 169 -6.09 0.13 -17.37
N ARG A 170 -6.00 0.38 -16.05
CA ARG A 170 -6.76 -0.31 -15.00
C ARG A 170 -6.61 -1.84 -15.03
N LEU A 171 -5.42 -2.33 -15.41
CA LEU A 171 -5.15 -3.76 -15.44
C LEU A 171 -5.14 -4.34 -14.01
N ASN A 172 -5.52 -5.62 -13.90
CA ASN A 172 -5.38 -6.37 -12.64
C ASN A 172 -3.92 -6.38 -12.19
N SER A 173 -3.69 -6.24 -10.89
CA SER A 173 -2.34 -6.15 -10.29
C SER A 173 -1.44 -7.32 -10.65
N ILE A 174 -1.95 -8.55 -10.70
CA ILE A 174 -1.18 -9.76 -11.05
C ILE A 174 -0.72 -9.68 -12.50
N LEU A 175 -1.65 -9.40 -13.43
CA LEU A 175 -1.35 -9.24 -14.85
C LEU A 175 -0.38 -8.09 -15.11
N GLN A 176 -0.54 -6.98 -14.38
CA GLN A 176 0.39 -5.85 -14.43
C GLN A 176 1.82 -6.27 -14.08
N HIS A 177 2.03 -7.01 -12.98
CA HIS A 177 3.37 -7.45 -12.57
C HIS A 177 3.97 -8.43 -13.60
N MET A 178 3.17 -9.34 -14.15
CA MET A 178 3.61 -10.28 -15.19
C MET A 178 4.07 -9.55 -16.46
N LEU A 179 3.28 -8.62 -16.97
CA LEU A 179 3.62 -7.87 -18.20
C LEU A 179 4.83 -6.95 -17.98
N VAL A 180 4.91 -6.29 -16.85
CA VAL A 180 6.04 -5.38 -16.54
C VAL A 180 7.33 -6.15 -16.37
N SER A 181 7.31 -7.32 -15.71
CA SER A 181 8.51 -8.16 -15.57
C SER A 181 8.96 -8.76 -16.90
N ALA A 182 8.02 -9.19 -17.74
CA ALA A 182 8.32 -9.66 -19.09
C ALA A 182 8.97 -8.56 -19.94
N LEU A 183 8.39 -7.36 -19.95
CA LEU A 183 8.95 -6.22 -20.69
C LEU A 183 10.34 -5.81 -20.17
N ALA A 184 10.51 -5.81 -18.84
CA ALA A 184 11.82 -5.51 -18.22
C ALA A 184 12.87 -6.54 -18.64
N ALA A 185 12.54 -7.83 -18.56
CA ALA A 185 13.44 -8.91 -19.00
C ALA A 185 13.79 -8.80 -20.50
N PHE A 186 12.82 -8.48 -21.35
CA PHE A 186 13.05 -8.26 -22.78
C PHE A 186 14.05 -7.13 -23.03
N VAL A 187 13.86 -5.98 -22.36
CA VAL A 187 14.77 -4.82 -22.47
C VAL A 187 16.16 -5.19 -21.97
N ILE A 188 16.27 -5.94 -20.88
CA ILE A 188 17.58 -6.36 -20.33
C ILE A 188 18.34 -7.23 -21.32
N VAL A 189 17.68 -8.27 -21.88
CA VAL A 189 18.34 -9.13 -22.88
C VAL A 189 18.77 -8.32 -24.10
N LEU A 190 17.97 -7.36 -24.54
CA LEU A 190 18.35 -6.48 -25.65
C LEU A 190 19.57 -5.61 -25.30
N LEU A 191 19.60 -5.00 -24.10
CA LEU A 191 20.73 -4.18 -23.65
C LEU A 191 22.03 -4.99 -23.58
N VAL A 192 21.97 -6.22 -23.04
CA VAL A 192 23.15 -7.10 -22.98
C VAL A 192 23.62 -7.50 -24.40
N ARG A 193 22.70 -7.80 -25.34
CA ARG A 193 23.06 -8.11 -26.72
C ARG A 193 23.76 -6.97 -27.47
N ILE A 194 23.48 -5.72 -27.12
CA ILE A 194 24.15 -4.55 -27.71
C ILE A 194 25.39 -4.13 -26.92
N GLY A 195 25.81 -4.92 -25.92
CA GLY A 195 27.02 -4.70 -25.14
C GLY A 195 26.87 -3.75 -23.95
N ILE A 196 25.63 -3.40 -23.56
CA ILE A 196 25.34 -2.64 -22.33
C ILE A 196 24.92 -3.64 -21.26
N GLY A 197 25.86 -4.00 -20.38
CA GLY A 197 25.70 -5.07 -19.41
C GLY A 197 26.38 -6.36 -19.81
N ASN A 198 26.79 -7.15 -18.81
CA ASN A 198 27.56 -8.39 -19.00
C ASN A 198 26.71 -9.62 -18.67
N ASP A 199 25.97 -9.56 -17.56
CA ASP A 199 25.17 -10.70 -17.07
C ASP A 199 23.71 -10.29 -16.88
N PRO A 200 22.80 -10.80 -17.72
CA PRO A 200 21.37 -10.51 -17.58
C PRO A 200 20.81 -10.96 -16.23
N ALA A 201 21.35 -12.00 -15.59
CA ALA A 201 20.85 -12.51 -14.32
C ALA A 201 20.97 -11.47 -13.19
N HIS A 202 22.13 -10.81 -13.05
CA HIS A 202 22.33 -9.77 -12.03
C HIS A 202 21.43 -8.56 -12.27
N ILE A 203 21.21 -8.18 -13.53
CA ILE A 203 20.35 -7.05 -13.90
C ILE A 203 18.87 -7.39 -13.57
N ILE A 204 18.43 -8.60 -13.91
CA ILE A 204 17.07 -9.08 -13.66
C ILE A 204 16.79 -9.13 -12.15
N ILE A 205 17.72 -9.66 -11.35
CA ILE A 205 17.55 -9.72 -9.90
C ILE A 205 17.41 -8.29 -9.33
N GLY A 206 18.23 -7.35 -9.77
CA GLY A 206 18.12 -5.94 -9.37
C GLY A 206 16.74 -5.35 -9.68
N ASN A 207 16.18 -5.67 -10.84
CA ASN A 207 14.85 -5.21 -11.26
C ASN A 207 13.72 -5.92 -10.52
N ILE A 208 13.86 -7.20 -10.24
CA ILE A 208 12.85 -7.98 -9.48
C ILE A 208 12.65 -7.37 -8.10
N MET A 209 13.70 -6.86 -7.45
CA MET A 209 13.60 -6.20 -6.14
C MET A 209 12.65 -5.00 -6.13
N LEU A 210 12.47 -4.32 -7.27
CA LEU A 210 11.48 -3.24 -7.40
C LEU A 210 10.03 -3.73 -7.47
N LEU A 211 9.83 -4.94 -7.95
CA LEU A 211 8.51 -5.51 -8.24
C LEU A 211 8.01 -6.39 -7.09
N ILE A 212 8.91 -7.00 -6.32
CA ILE A 212 8.53 -7.88 -5.20
C ILE A 212 7.66 -7.14 -4.19
N PRO A 213 6.50 -7.68 -3.82
CA PRO A 213 5.58 -7.05 -2.85
C PRO A 213 6.05 -7.28 -1.41
N GLY A 214 7.29 -6.86 -1.07
CA GLY A 214 7.92 -7.14 0.23
C GLY A 214 7.14 -6.61 1.42
N ILE A 215 6.64 -5.37 1.35
CA ILE A 215 5.86 -4.76 2.44
C ILE A 215 4.53 -5.51 2.63
N ALA A 216 3.84 -5.85 1.54
CA ALA A 216 2.59 -6.60 1.62
C ALA A 216 2.83 -7.99 2.21
N PHE A 217 3.90 -8.68 1.80
CA PHE A 217 4.28 -9.98 2.31
C PHE A 217 4.57 -9.94 3.83
N THR A 218 5.40 -9.00 4.27
CA THR A 218 5.76 -8.87 5.70
C THR A 218 4.59 -8.44 6.57
N SER A 219 3.72 -7.54 6.09
CA SER A 219 2.50 -7.14 6.80
C SER A 219 1.53 -8.31 6.95
N SER A 220 1.32 -9.09 5.88
CA SER A 220 0.45 -10.26 5.91
C SER A 220 0.96 -11.35 6.86
N LEU A 221 2.30 -11.57 6.90
CA LEU A 221 2.90 -12.51 7.85
C LEU A 221 2.70 -12.03 9.30
N ARG A 222 2.80 -10.73 9.54
CA ARG A 222 2.56 -10.15 10.86
C ARG A 222 1.10 -10.27 11.28
N ASP A 223 0.15 -10.04 10.37
CA ASP A 223 -1.28 -10.25 10.63
C ASP A 223 -1.55 -11.71 11.02
N LEU A 224 -0.93 -12.69 10.32
CA LEU A 224 -1.02 -14.11 10.69
C LEU A 224 -0.49 -14.38 12.11
N ILE A 225 0.66 -13.83 12.46
CA ILE A 225 1.28 -14.02 13.79
C ILE A 225 0.42 -13.38 14.89
N ASN A 226 -0.24 -12.27 14.59
CA ASN A 226 -1.11 -11.55 15.52
C ASN A 226 -2.50 -12.21 15.69
N GLY A 227 -2.81 -13.26 14.91
CA GLY A 227 -4.09 -13.98 14.98
C GLY A 227 -5.12 -13.54 13.95
N ASP A 228 -4.86 -12.54 13.14
CA ASP A 228 -5.72 -12.09 12.04
C ASP A 228 -5.57 -13.03 10.82
N THR A 229 -5.88 -14.31 11.03
CA THR A 229 -5.60 -15.40 10.09
C THR A 229 -6.22 -15.16 8.72
N ILE A 230 -7.47 -14.67 8.64
CA ILE A 230 -8.17 -14.45 7.37
C ILE A 230 -7.48 -13.39 6.55
N SER A 231 -7.24 -12.22 7.13
CA SER A 231 -6.57 -11.09 6.45
C SER A 231 -5.13 -11.43 6.07
N GLY A 232 -4.41 -12.04 7.01
CA GLY A 232 -3.03 -12.47 6.81
C GLY A 232 -2.91 -13.50 5.69
N LEU A 233 -3.77 -14.52 5.65
CA LEU A 233 -3.74 -15.54 4.59
C LEU A 233 -4.09 -14.97 3.22
N LEU A 234 -5.10 -14.11 3.13
CA LEU A 234 -5.49 -13.46 1.87
C LEU A 234 -4.37 -12.57 1.33
N GLY A 235 -3.77 -11.73 2.16
CA GLY A 235 -2.66 -10.85 1.76
C GLY A 235 -1.40 -11.63 1.40
N PHE A 236 -1.09 -12.71 2.12
CA PHE A 236 0.02 -13.61 1.84
C PHE A 236 -0.17 -14.33 0.48
N ALA A 237 -1.35 -14.88 0.23
CA ALA A 237 -1.68 -15.50 -1.05
C ALA A 237 -1.56 -14.51 -2.22
N GLU A 238 -2.04 -13.27 -2.05
CA GLU A 238 -1.92 -12.22 -3.06
C GLU A 238 -0.45 -11.86 -3.33
N ALA A 239 0.38 -11.77 -2.30
CA ALA A 239 1.81 -11.50 -2.44
C ALA A 239 2.54 -12.63 -3.19
N ILE A 240 2.22 -13.90 -2.89
CA ILE A 240 2.77 -15.06 -3.61
C ILE A 240 2.33 -15.05 -5.09
N LEU A 241 1.05 -14.81 -5.37
CA LEU A 241 0.57 -14.74 -6.76
C LEU A 241 1.26 -13.65 -7.56
N LYS A 242 1.54 -12.49 -6.97
CA LYS A 242 2.34 -11.43 -7.61
C LYS A 242 3.78 -11.87 -7.86
N ALA A 243 4.42 -12.52 -6.88
CA ALA A 243 5.79 -13.04 -7.04
C ALA A 243 5.87 -14.09 -8.14
N MET A 244 4.90 -15.02 -8.21
CA MET A 244 4.80 -16.00 -9.29
C MET A 244 4.59 -15.33 -10.65
N ALA A 245 3.74 -14.32 -10.74
CA ALA A 245 3.50 -13.56 -11.97
C ALA A 245 4.79 -12.89 -12.47
N ILE A 246 5.58 -12.30 -11.55
CA ILE A 246 6.89 -11.71 -11.89
C ILE A 246 7.84 -12.77 -12.42
N ALA A 247 7.94 -13.92 -11.75
CA ALA A 247 8.82 -15.02 -12.16
C ALA A 247 8.42 -15.57 -13.53
N ILE A 248 7.13 -15.82 -13.75
CA ILE A 248 6.62 -16.32 -15.05
C ILE A 248 6.90 -15.31 -16.17
N GLY A 249 6.61 -14.01 -15.95
CA GLY A 249 6.86 -12.97 -16.93
C GLY A 249 8.32 -12.88 -17.36
N SER A 250 9.25 -12.93 -16.41
CA SER A 250 10.69 -12.92 -16.69
C SER A 250 11.15 -14.22 -17.36
N ALA A 251 10.69 -15.38 -16.86
CA ALA A 251 11.11 -16.69 -17.36
C ALA A 251 10.72 -16.92 -18.83
N VAL A 252 9.49 -16.55 -19.22
CA VAL A 252 9.02 -16.70 -20.60
C VAL A 252 9.95 -16.00 -21.60
N VAL A 253 10.40 -14.78 -21.27
CA VAL A 253 11.30 -14.01 -22.13
C VAL A 253 12.69 -14.63 -22.17
N LEU A 254 13.23 -15.05 -21.01
CA LEU A 254 14.54 -15.68 -20.93
C LEU A 254 14.60 -16.99 -21.71
N MET A 255 13.54 -17.81 -21.65
CA MET A 255 13.47 -19.07 -22.43
C MET A 255 13.42 -18.84 -23.93
N GLN A 256 12.80 -17.76 -24.39
CA GLN A 256 12.69 -17.46 -25.83
C GLN A 256 13.89 -16.74 -26.39
N MET A 257 14.60 -15.96 -25.61
CA MET A 257 15.68 -15.08 -26.08
C MET A 257 17.07 -15.46 -25.56
N GLY A 258 17.13 -16.32 -24.54
CA GLY A 258 18.38 -16.77 -23.88
C GLY A 258 18.95 -18.06 -24.44
N GLY A 259 18.32 -18.63 -25.53
CA GLY A 259 18.82 -19.77 -26.27
C GLY A 259 19.82 -19.40 -27.37
#